data_c93fb41b455deef5617bfa9b7abda946
#
_entry.id   c93fb41b455deef5617bfa9b7abda946
#
_cell.length_a   1.000
_cell.length_b   1.000
_cell.length_c   1.000
_cell.angle_alpha   90.00
_cell.angle_beta   90.00
_cell.angle_gamma   90.00
#
_symmetry.space_group_name_H-M   'P 1'
#
loop_
_entity.id
_entity.type
_entity.pdbx_description
1 polymer ?
#
loop_
_entity_poly.entity_id
_entity_poly.type
_entity_poly.pdbx_seq_one_letter_code
_entity_poly.pdbx_strand_id
1 'polypeptide(L)'
;MAVRIHFTDDDLAQIRLAQAPDPMWEALLSMHMLQTDTASLVFGSWRNVVRHQLTRPTGELLRLAPPVGYSADFLTPAAGAGGLDAGIGALLSTPRQRLGHDLDELARAGRRLPSWARLLADGDKGAVTHLGRLHRHYFATALAPWWNRVRTRFDAERATHTRYLADGGLGGLLNTLHAGIAWRRPVLEITGLGIDRDVHLDGRGLLVLPSYFCWRHPTLLKDPTLPYVVVYPMAHETALSTAPGLRSLNALLGRTRAEILETVADGGVTTTELAHGTGVAAATASHHVGVLRKAGLLTTCRTGRAVLHTVTPLGLALLDGRA
;
A
#
# COMPACT_ATOMS: atom_id res chain seq x y z
N MET A 1 16.66 -3.69 -18.95
CA MET A 1 15.23 -3.68 -19.33
C MET A 1 14.58 -2.48 -18.65
N ALA A 2 13.98 -1.59 -19.46
CA ALA A 2 13.35 -0.37 -18.97
C ALA A 2 12.07 -0.06 -19.76
N VAL A 3 11.11 0.58 -19.14
CA VAL A 3 9.99 1.25 -19.81
C VAL A 3 10.37 2.70 -20.01
N ARG A 4 10.31 3.17 -21.26
CA ARG A 4 10.60 4.57 -21.62
C ARG A 4 9.27 5.23 -21.99
N ILE A 5 8.87 6.22 -21.23
CA ILE A 5 7.65 6.99 -21.46
C ILE A 5 8.06 8.30 -22.15
N HIS A 6 7.59 8.49 -23.37
CA HIS A 6 7.89 9.65 -24.21
C HIS A 6 6.79 10.70 -24.05
N PHE A 7 7.21 11.93 -23.77
CA PHE A 7 6.32 13.06 -23.51
C PHE A 7 6.36 14.06 -24.67
N THR A 8 5.21 14.54 -25.06
CA THR A 8 5.05 15.79 -25.81
C THR A 8 5.00 16.98 -24.85
N ASP A 9 5.06 18.21 -25.35
CA ASP A 9 4.88 19.39 -24.48
C ASP A 9 3.44 19.45 -23.89
N ASP A 10 2.44 18.95 -24.62
CA ASP A 10 1.07 18.82 -24.10
C ASP A 10 1.00 17.81 -22.95
N ASP A 11 1.72 16.69 -23.03
CA ASP A 11 1.79 15.72 -21.94
C ASP A 11 2.41 16.31 -20.68
N LEU A 12 3.46 17.13 -20.85
CA LEU A 12 4.10 17.81 -19.73
C LEU A 12 3.13 18.75 -18.97
N ALA A 13 2.25 19.43 -19.73
CA ALA A 13 1.22 20.30 -19.15
C ALA A 13 0.11 19.49 -18.43
N GLN A 14 -0.04 18.20 -18.74
CA GLN A 14 -1.08 17.33 -18.20
C GLN A 14 -0.57 16.31 -17.18
N ILE A 15 0.67 16.44 -16.70
CA ILE A 15 1.16 15.64 -15.56
C ILE A 15 0.39 16.03 -14.31
N ARG A 16 -0.13 15.04 -13.61
CA ARG A 16 -0.87 15.21 -12.36
C ARG A 16 -0.25 14.38 -11.25
N LEU A 17 -0.12 14.99 -10.08
CA LEU A 17 0.15 14.28 -8.84
C LEU A 17 -1.17 13.89 -8.19
N ALA A 18 -1.27 12.64 -7.76
CA ALA A 18 -2.43 12.19 -7.00
C ALA A 18 -2.64 13.05 -5.75
N GLN A 19 -3.90 13.39 -5.46
CA GLN A 19 -4.26 14.27 -4.34
C GLN A 19 -4.61 13.49 -3.07
N ALA A 20 -4.91 12.20 -3.21
CA ALA A 20 -5.20 11.26 -2.14
C ALA A 20 -4.71 9.85 -2.52
N PRO A 21 -4.50 8.94 -1.56
CA PRO A 21 -4.22 7.57 -1.89
C PRO A 21 -5.41 6.92 -2.60
N ASP A 22 -5.15 6.17 -3.66
CA ASP A 22 -6.18 5.50 -4.43
C ASP A 22 -6.50 4.13 -3.79
N PRO A 23 -7.73 3.93 -3.26
CA PRO A 23 -8.09 2.70 -2.56
C PRO A 23 -8.11 1.45 -3.44
N MET A 24 -8.27 1.61 -4.76
CA MET A 24 -8.27 0.47 -5.70
C MET A 24 -6.83 0.00 -5.95
N TRP A 25 -5.89 0.93 -6.15
CA TRP A 25 -4.47 0.62 -6.26
C TRP A 25 -3.89 0.07 -4.95
N GLU A 26 -4.23 0.68 -3.82
CA GLU A 26 -3.78 0.17 -2.52
C GLU A 26 -4.33 -1.23 -2.25
N ALA A 27 -5.58 -1.52 -2.65
CA ALA A 27 -6.15 -2.86 -2.54
C ALA A 27 -5.39 -3.87 -3.42
N LEU A 28 -5.17 -3.57 -4.71
CA LEU A 28 -4.42 -4.43 -5.62
C LEU A 28 -3.02 -4.74 -5.07
N LEU A 29 -2.27 -3.71 -4.72
CA LEU A 29 -0.88 -3.85 -4.28
C LEU A 29 -0.77 -4.51 -2.91
N SER A 30 -1.75 -4.29 -2.02
CA SER A 30 -1.83 -5.02 -0.76
C SER A 30 -2.11 -6.51 -0.96
N MET A 31 -2.91 -6.89 -1.97
CA MET A 31 -3.10 -8.30 -2.35
C MET A 31 -1.78 -8.94 -2.78
N HIS A 32 -0.91 -8.20 -3.49
CA HIS A 32 0.45 -8.67 -3.81
C HIS A 32 1.25 -8.92 -2.53
N MET A 33 1.27 -7.95 -1.61
CA MET A 33 2.01 -8.08 -0.34
C MET A 33 1.48 -9.20 0.55
N LEU A 34 0.19 -9.51 0.49
CA LEU A 34 -0.42 -10.60 1.24
C LEU A 34 0.04 -11.99 0.77
N GLN A 35 0.37 -12.12 -0.51
CA GLN A 35 0.80 -13.36 -1.17
C GLN A 35 2.32 -13.58 -1.15
N THR A 36 3.10 -12.65 -0.60
CA THR A 36 4.55 -12.73 -0.49
C THR A 36 4.97 -12.63 0.98
N ASP A 37 6.21 -13.04 1.28
CA ASP A 37 6.81 -12.86 2.60
C ASP A 37 7.91 -11.79 2.58
N THR A 38 8.00 -11.02 1.49
CA THR A 38 8.93 -9.89 1.39
C THR A 38 8.51 -8.75 2.31
N ALA A 39 9.46 -7.90 2.70
CA ALA A 39 9.21 -6.74 3.55
C ALA A 39 8.54 -7.08 4.90
N SER A 40 8.98 -8.14 5.56
CA SER A 40 8.40 -8.61 6.82
C SER A 40 8.46 -7.57 7.93
N LEU A 41 9.47 -6.71 7.96
CA LEU A 41 9.60 -5.60 8.91
C LEU A 41 8.53 -4.51 8.71
N VAL A 42 8.04 -4.34 7.48
CA VAL A 42 7.04 -3.31 7.14
C VAL A 42 5.63 -3.87 7.17
N PHE A 43 5.42 -5.04 6.54
CA PHE A 43 4.09 -5.61 6.32
C PHE A 43 3.82 -6.88 7.11
N GLY A 44 4.78 -7.40 7.91
CA GLY A 44 4.63 -8.68 8.59
C GLY A 44 3.47 -8.70 9.56
N SER A 45 3.36 -7.70 10.44
CA SER A 45 2.26 -7.57 11.40
C SER A 45 0.90 -7.43 10.70
N TRP A 46 0.79 -6.50 9.73
CA TRP A 46 -0.41 -6.34 8.90
C TRP A 46 -0.82 -7.65 8.21
N ARG A 47 0.13 -8.33 7.60
CA ARG A 47 -0.09 -9.59 6.87
C ARG A 47 -0.62 -10.68 7.77
N ASN A 48 -0.06 -10.82 8.98
CA ASN A 48 -0.52 -11.81 9.95
C ASN A 48 -1.98 -11.55 10.36
N VAL A 49 -2.33 -10.31 10.71
CA VAL A 49 -3.69 -9.95 11.06
C VAL A 49 -4.66 -10.24 9.92
N VAL A 50 -4.34 -9.77 8.70
CA VAL A 50 -5.23 -9.92 7.53
C VAL A 50 -5.40 -11.38 7.14
N ARG A 51 -4.34 -12.20 7.13
CA ARG A 51 -4.41 -13.63 6.80
C ARG A 51 -5.38 -14.40 7.71
N HIS A 52 -5.46 -14.05 9.00
CA HIS A 52 -6.40 -14.68 9.94
C HIS A 52 -7.85 -14.20 9.78
N GLN A 53 -8.07 -13.01 9.24
CA GLN A 53 -9.40 -12.43 9.06
C GLN A 53 -9.98 -12.67 7.67
N LEU A 54 -9.14 -13.04 6.71
CA LEU A 54 -9.57 -13.19 5.32
C LEU A 54 -10.49 -14.40 5.15
N THR A 55 -11.72 -14.17 4.66
CA THR A 55 -12.65 -15.24 4.35
C THR A 55 -12.25 -15.97 3.06
N ARG A 56 -12.66 -17.25 2.94
CA ARG A 56 -12.37 -18.04 1.73
C ARG A 56 -12.85 -17.38 0.43
N PRO A 57 -14.08 -16.83 0.32
CA PRO A 57 -14.51 -16.14 -0.89
C PRO A 57 -13.66 -14.91 -1.20
N THR A 58 -13.28 -14.11 -0.20
CA THR A 58 -12.41 -12.95 -0.40
C THR A 58 -10.98 -13.36 -0.80
N GLY A 59 -10.51 -14.51 -0.33
CA GLY A 59 -9.23 -15.09 -0.75
C GLY A 59 -9.19 -15.47 -2.23
N GLU A 60 -10.36 -15.74 -2.87
CA GLU A 60 -10.41 -15.99 -4.31
C GLU A 60 -10.06 -14.73 -5.15
N LEU A 61 -10.29 -13.54 -4.61
CA LEU A 61 -9.91 -12.28 -5.27
C LEU A 61 -8.39 -12.19 -5.52
N LEU A 62 -7.58 -12.77 -4.65
CA LEU A 62 -6.12 -12.81 -4.79
C LEU A 62 -5.66 -13.47 -6.10
N ARG A 63 -6.47 -14.35 -6.68
CA ARG A 63 -6.17 -15.03 -7.95
C ARG A 63 -6.23 -14.09 -9.14
N LEU A 64 -6.93 -12.97 -9.03
CA LEU A 64 -6.99 -11.91 -10.05
C LEU A 64 -5.84 -10.91 -9.92
N ALA A 65 -5.13 -10.96 -8.79
CA ALA A 65 -4.04 -10.06 -8.43
C ALA A 65 -2.79 -10.86 -8.02
N PRO A 66 -2.15 -11.62 -8.91
CA PRO A 66 -0.94 -12.35 -8.58
C PRO A 66 0.22 -11.38 -8.31
N PRO A 67 1.11 -11.70 -7.33
CA PRO A 67 2.18 -10.78 -6.91
C PRO A 67 3.30 -10.64 -7.94
N VAL A 68 3.33 -11.49 -8.95
CA VAL A 68 4.32 -11.47 -10.05
C VAL A 68 3.59 -11.68 -11.37
N GLY A 69 3.92 -10.88 -12.36
CA GLY A 69 3.32 -10.89 -13.68
C GLY A 69 2.10 -9.97 -13.78
N TYR A 70 1.18 -10.33 -14.65
CA TYR A 70 0.00 -9.52 -14.92
C TYR A 70 -1.06 -9.65 -13.83
N SER A 71 -1.60 -8.56 -13.38
CA SER A 71 -2.84 -8.46 -12.58
C SER A 71 -3.93 -7.81 -13.43
N ALA A 72 -5.19 -8.18 -13.20
CA ALA A 72 -6.30 -7.66 -13.98
C ALA A 72 -6.43 -6.14 -13.87
N ASP A 73 -6.30 -5.41 -14.99
CA ASP A 73 -6.32 -3.95 -15.03
C ASP A 73 -7.68 -3.38 -14.59
N PHE A 74 -8.79 -4.13 -14.75
CA PHE A 74 -10.11 -3.71 -14.28
C PHE A 74 -10.20 -3.56 -12.75
N LEU A 75 -9.25 -4.11 -11.98
CA LEU A 75 -9.21 -3.94 -10.52
C LEU A 75 -8.78 -2.54 -10.09
N THR A 76 -8.17 -1.76 -11.00
CA THR A 76 -7.66 -0.41 -10.72
C THR A 76 -8.23 0.64 -11.70
N PRO A 77 -9.56 0.81 -11.74
CA PRO A 77 -10.18 1.80 -12.61
C PRO A 77 -9.76 3.21 -12.22
N ALA A 78 -9.55 4.09 -13.19
CA ALA A 78 -9.11 5.47 -12.97
C ALA A 78 -10.01 6.27 -12.02
N ALA A 79 -11.29 5.89 -11.91
CA ALA A 79 -12.24 6.49 -10.97
C ALA A 79 -11.89 6.22 -9.49
N GLY A 80 -10.99 5.26 -9.21
CA GLY A 80 -10.46 5.00 -7.87
C GLY A 80 -9.83 6.23 -7.22
N ALA A 81 -9.29 7.15 -8.02
CA ALA A 81 -8.80 8.45 -7.54
C ALA A 81 -9.88 9.29 -6.82
N GLY A 82 -11.16 9.05 -7.11
CA GLY A 82 -12.32 9.65 -6.43
C GLY A 82 -12.75 8.93 -5.15
N GLY A 83 -12.05 7.86 -4.75
CA GLY A 83 -12.33 7.07 -3.56
C GLY A 83 -12.93 5.69 -3.86
N LEU A 84 -13.14 4.92 -2.78
CA LEU A 84 -13.55 3.50 -2.88
C LEU A 84 -14.87 3.32 -3.63
N ASP A 85 -15.88 4.11 -3.32
CA ASP A 85 -17.21 3.96 -3.93
C ASP A 85 -17.21 4.31 -5.43
N ALA A 86 -16.47 5.34 -5.82
CA ALA A 86 -16.26 5.70 -7.22
C ALA A 86 -15.51 4.60 -7.97
N GLY A 87 -14.43 4.06 -7.37
CA GLY A 87 -13.68 2.94 -7.92
C GLY A 87 -14.53 1.69 -8.09
N ILE A 88 -15.28 1.30 -7.07
CA ILE A 88 -16.21 0.15 -7.15
C ILE A 88 -17.32 0.38 -8.20
N GLY A 89 -17.87 1.58 -8.26
CA GLY A 89 -18.86 1.92 -9.28
C GLY A 89 -18.33 1.74 -10.71
N ALA A 90 -17.10 2.20 -10.97
CA ALA A 90 -16.42 2.01 -12.25
C ALA A 90 -16.10 0.53 -12.53
N LEU A 91 -15.65 -0.22 -11.51
CA LEU A 91 -15.41 -1.65 -11.61
C LEU A 91 -16.70 -2.40 -12.01
N LEU A 92 -17.84 -2.08 -11.39
CA LEU A 92 -19.15 -2.66 -11.72
C LEU A 92 -19.62 -2.30 -13.13
N SER A 93 -19.12 -1.20 -13.70
CA SER A 93 -19.42 -0.70 -15.05
C SER A 93 -18.39 -1.12 -16.10
N THR A 94 -17.43 -1.98 -15.73
CA THR A 94 -16.40 -2.44 -16.66
C THR A 94 -17.02 -3.19 -17.84
N PRO A 95 -16.73 -2.80 -19.09
CA PRO A 95 -17.27 -3.49 -20.27
C PRO A 95 -16.86 -4.97 -20.30
N ARG A 96 -17.82 -5.84 -20.73
CA ARG A 96 -17.58 -7.29 -20.87
C ARG A 96 -16.30 -7.60 -21.64
N GLN A 97 -16.04 -6.89 -22.73
CA GLN A 97 -14.87 -7.14 -23.56
C GLN A 97 -13.56 -6.95 -22.78
N ARG A 98 -13.50 -5.93 -21.89
CA ARG A 98 -12.33 -5.70 -21.04
C ARG A 98 -12.21 -6.77 -19.95
N LEU A 99 -13.31 -7.13 -19.29
CA LEU A 99 -13.31 -8.23 -18.32
C LEU A 99 -12.78 -9.50 -18.94
N GLY A 100 -13.28 -9.87 -20.14
CA GLY A 100 -12.80 -11.05 -20.88
C GLY A 100 -11.33 -10.95 -21.23
N HIS A 101 -10.87 -9.80 -21.76
CA HIS A 101 -9.47 -9.60 -22.12
C HIS A 101 -8.51 -9.82 -20.92
N ASP A 102 -8.80 -9.21 -19.79
CA ASP A 102 -7.94 -9.32 -18.60
C ASP A 102 -7.93 -10.75 -18.04
N LEU A 103 -9.07 -11.42 -18.03
CA LEU A 103 -9.16 -12.81 -17.57
C LEU A 103 -8.44 -13.78 -18.52
N ASP A 104 -8.49 -13.54 -19.84
CA ASP A 104 -7.73 -14.31 -20.83
C ASP A 104 -6.23 -14.12 -20.67
N GLU A 105 -5.78 -12.89 -20.37
CA GLU A 105 -4.36 -12.61 -20.08
C GLU A 105 -3.88 -13.38 -18.84
N LEU A 106 -4.67 -13.38 -17.77
CA LEU A 106 -4.37 -14.16 -16.57
C LEU A 106 -4.34 -15.66 -16.86
N ALA A 107 -5.29 -16.18 -17.65
CA ALA A 107 -5.33 -17.57 -18.03
C ALA A 107 -4.12 -17.98 -18.90
N ARG A 108 -3.72 -17.14 -19.88
CA ARG A 108 -2.52 -17.36 -20.71
C ARG A 108 -1.23 -17.38 -19.87
N ALA A 109 -1.20 -16.60 -18.77
CA ALA A 109 -0.12 -16.65 -17.79
C ALA A 109 -0.16 -17.90 -16.88
N GLY A 110 -1.02 -18.89 -17.15
CA GLY A 110 -1.14 -20.13 -16.39
C GLY A 110 -1.80 -19.97 -15.02
N ARG A 111 -2.55 -18.89 -14.78
CA ARG A 111 -3.19 -18.64 -13.48
C ARG A 111 -4.50 -19.44 -13.34
N ARG A 112 -4.66 -20.07 -12.16
CA ARG A 112 -5.93 -20.73 -11.83
C ARG A 112 -6.93 -19.66 -11.40
N LEU A 113 -7.86 -19.33 -12.28
CA LEU A 113 -8.93 -18.39 -12.01
C LEU A 113 -9.99 -18.95 -11.04
N PRO A 114 -10.73 -18.10 -10.31
CA PRO A 114 -11.92 -18.51 -9.56
C PRO A 114 -12.96 -19.17 -10.47
N SER A 115 -13.82 -20.05 -9.93
CA SER A 115 -14.87 -20.72 -10.72
C SER A 115 -15.87 -19.74 -11.35
N TRP A 116 -16.13 -18.61 -10.69
CA TRP A 116 -17.02 -17.56 -11.17
C TRP A 116 -16.39 -16.63 -12.24
N ALA A 117 -15.08 -16.77 -12.53
CA ALA A 117 -14.40 -15.93 -13.52
C ALA A 117 -14.97 -16.07 -14.93
N ARG A 118 -15.49 -17.26 -15.30
CA ARG A 118 -16.16 -17.46 -16.60
C ARG A 118 -17.40 -16.59 -16.72
N LEU A 119 -18.25 -16.57 -15.68
CA LEU A 119 -19.44 -15.74 -15.64
C LEU A 119 -19.05 -14.24 -15.68
N LEU A 120 -17.96 -13.88 -15.02
CA LEU A 120 -17.43 -12.51 -15.08
C LEU A 120 -16.98 -12.15 -16.51
N ALA A 121 -16.26 -13.04 -17.20
CA ALA A 121 -15.86 -12.85 -18.60
C ALA A 121 -17.06 -12.72 -19.54
N ASP A 122 -18.17 -13.40 -19.22
CA ASP A 122 -19.43 -13.29 -19.94
C ASP A 122 -20.22 -12.01 -19.63
N GLY A 123 -19.75 -11.22 -18.66
CA GLY A 123 -20.40 -9.99 -18.23
C GLY A 123 -21.67 -10.23 -17.41
N ASP A 124 -21.76 -11.39 -16.75
CA ASP A 124 -22.90 -11.72 -15.87
C ASP A 124 -22.98 -10.70 -14.71
N LYS A 125 -24.14 -10.07 -14.59
CA LYS A 125 -24.38 -9.02 -13.58
C LYS A 125 -24.20 -9.51 -12.15
N GLY A 126 -24.55 -10.78 -11.88
CA GLY A 126 -24.39 -11.40 -10.58
C GLY A 126 -22.90 -11.57 -10.23
N ALA A 127 -22.10 -12.04 -11.19
CA ALA A 127 -20.65 -12.21 -11.03
C ALA A 127 -19.94 -10.85 -10.86
N VAL A 128 -20.31 -9.83 -11.62
CA VAL A 128 -19.76 -8.45 -11.48
C VAL A 128 -20.13 -7.87 -10.12
N THR A 129 -21.39 -8.01 -9.68
CA THR A 129 -21.84 -7.58 -8.35
C THR A 129 -21.11 -8.33 -7.24
N HIS A 130 -20.88 -9.63 -7.43
CA HIS A 130 -20.11 -10.44 -6.49
C HIS A 130 -18.67 -9.95 -6.35
N LEU A 131 -17.98 -9.65 -7.47
CA LEU A 131 -16.65 -9.07 -7.48
C LEU A 131 -16.59 -7.75 -6.68
N GLY A 132 -17.55 -6.84 -6.90
CA GLY A 132 -17.62 -5.58 -6.17
C GLY A 132 -17.83 -5.78 -4.66
N ARG A 133 -18.65 -6.76 -4.26
CA ARG A 133 -18.83 -7.13 -2.83
C ARG A 133 -17.53 -7.68 -2.21
N LEU A 134 -16.85 -8.57 -2.93
CA LEU A 134 -15.56 -9.13 -2.49
C LEU A 134 -14.53 -8.01 -2.29
N HIS A 135 -14.46 -7.06 -3.23
CA HIS A 135 -13.52 -5.95 -3.15
C HIS A 135 -13.80 -5.03 -1.96
N ARG A 136 -15.10 -4.67 -1.73
CA ARG A 136 -15.50 -3.90 -0.53
C ARG A 136 -15.15 -4.64 0.75
N HIS A 137 -15.43 -5.93 0.82
CA HIS A 137 -15.11 -6.74 2.00
C HIS A 137 -13.61 -6.82 2.24
N TYR A 138 -12.82 -7.02 1.16
CA TYR A 138 -11.35 -7.00 1.25
C TYR A 138 -10.85 -5.66 1.79
N PHE A 139 -11.31 -4.55 1.23
CA PHE A 139 -10.92 -3.22 1.70
C PHE A 139 -11.28 -3.02 3.18
N ALA A 140 -12.49 -3.34 3.58
CA ALA A 140 -12.95 -3.19 4.97
C ALA A 140 -12.10 -4.02 5.95
N THR A 141 -11.68 -5.23 5.55
CA THR A 141 -10.91 -6.14 6.40
C THR A 141 -9.42 -5.82 6.40
N ALA A 142 -8.84 -5.61 5.21
CA ALA A 142 -7.39 -5.53 5.04
C ALA A 142 -6.83 -4.11 5.11
N LEU A 143 -7.60 -3.10 4.70
CA LEU A 143 -7.11 -1.75 4.50
C LEU A 143 -7.74 -0.71 5.44
N ALA A 144 -9.05 -0.77 5.67
CA ALA A 144 -9.75 0.24 6.45
C ALA A 144 -9.15 0.45 7.86
N PRO A 145 -8.75 -0.59 8.61
CA PRO A 145 -8.10 -0.41 9.91
C PRO A 145 -6.76 0.33 9.84
N TRP A 146 -6.10 0.28 8.68
CA TRP A 146 -4.77 0.87 8.45
C TRP A 146 -4.83 2.15 7.62
N TRP A 147 -6.03 2.56 7.17
CA TRP A 147 -6.21 3.63 6.20
C TRP A 147 -5.68 4.98 6.66
N ASN A 148 -5.77 5.28 7.95
CA ASN A 148 -5.19 6.50 8.51
C ASN A 148 -3.66 6.52 8.36
N ARG A 149 -3.00 5.38 8.55
CA ARG A 149 -1.54 5.25 8.34
C ARG A 149 -1.19 5.47 6.87
N VAL A 150 -1.93 4.84 5.96
CA VAL A 150 -1.75 5.04 4.51
C VAL A 150 -1.88 6.52 4.15
N ARG A 151 -2.95 7.19 4.61
CA ARG A 151 -3.18 8.62 4.35
C ARG A 151 -2.07 9.50 4.92
N THR A 152 -1.68 9.27 6.15
CA THR A 152 -0.61 10.04 6.80
C THR A 152 0.70 9.95 6.01
N ARG A 153 1.07 8.75 5.55
CA ARG A 153 2.28 8.56 4.75
C ARG A 153 2.16 9.20 3.37
N PHE A 154 1.01 9.08 2.75
CA PHE A 154 0.72 9.74 1.48
C PHE A 154 0.87 11.26 1.60
N ASP A 155 0.30 11.87 2.64
CA ASP A 155 0.37 13.32 2.85
C ASP A 155 1.81 13.79 3.10
N ALA A 156 2.62 13.02 3.82
CA ALA A 156 4.04 13.30 4.04
C ALA A 156 4.84 13.23 2.71
N GLU A 157 4.59 12.21 1.90
CA GLU A 157 5.21 12.04 0.59
C GLU A 157 4.83 13.20 -0.34
N ARG A 158 3.54 13.53 -0.40
CA ARG A 158 3.04 14.66 -1.20
C ARG A 158 3.66 15.99 -0.79
N ALA A 159 3.79 16.25 0.51
CA ALA A 159 4.44 17.47 1.01
C ALA A 159 5.91 17.55 0.56
N THR A 160 6.60 16.42 0.54
CA THR A 160 7.98 16.32 0.06
C THR A 160 8.06 16.60 -1.45
N HIS A 161 7.17 16.01 -2.24
CA HIS A 161 7.11 16.24 -3.70
C HIS A 161 6.74 17.68 -4.06
N THR A 162 5.86 18.32 -3.28
CA THR A 162 5.51 19.72 -3.48
C THR A 162 6.75 20.62 -3.32
N ARG A 163 7.62 20.32 -2.36
CA ARG A 163 8.91 21.06 -2.21
C ARG A 163 9.83 20.83 -3.40
N TYR A 164 10.03 19.59 -3.83
CA TYR A 164 10.87 19.31 -5.01
C TYR A 164 10.33 19.95 -6.29
N LEU A 165 9.00 20.02 -6.44
CA LEU A 165 8.38 20.72 -7.56
C LEU A 165 8.63 22.23 -7.49
N ALA A 166 8.55 22.83 -6.30
CA ALA A 166 8.81 24.26 -6.09
C ALA A 166 10.28 24.63 -6.33
N ASP A 167 11.22 23.78 -5.87
CA ASP A 167 12.65 24.07 -5.91
C ASP A 167 13.28 23.72 -7.27
N GLY A 168 12.88 22.62 -7.88
CA GLY A 168 13.52 22.05 -9.09
C GLY A 168 12.56 21.87 -10.28
N GLY A 169 11.34 22.40 -10.19
CA GLY A 169 10.32 22.22 -11.22
C GLY A 169 9.95 20.74 -11.44
N LEU A 170 9.32 20.47 -12.59
CA LEU A 170 8.89 19.11 -12.93
C LEU A 170 10.07 18.13 -13.01
N GLY A 171 11.22 18.56 -13.53
CA GLY A 171 12.41 17.72 -13.64
C GLY A 171 12.96 17.32 -12.27
N GLY A 172 13.01 18.26 -11.33
CA GLY A 172 13.40 18.02 -9.94
C GLY A 172 12.47 16.99 -9.28
N LEU A 173 11.16 17.18 -9.44
CA LEU A 173 10.17 16.25 -8.93
C LEU A 173 10.35 14.84 -9.51
N LEU A 174 10.33 14.69 -10.85
CA LEU A 174 10.34 13.38 -11.50
C LEU A 174 11.58 12.54 -11.17
N ASN A 175 12.74 13.18 -10.95
CA ASN A 175 13.98 12.50 -10.56
C ASN A 175 14.03 12.10 -9.08
N THR A 176 13.07 12.54 -8.26
CA THR A 176 13.04 12.21 -6.83
C THR A 176 11.97 11.19 -6.46
N LEU A 177 11.11 10.81 -7.40
CA LEU A 177 10.00 9.89 -7.14
C LEU A 177 10.48 8.52 -6.63
N HIS A 178 11.49 7.95 -7.29
CA HIS A 178 12.02 6.63 -6.93
C HIS A 178 13.37 6.40 -7.61
N ALA A 179 14.27 5.64 -6.98
CA ALA A 179 15.60 5.32 -7.54
C ALA A 179 15.56 4.60 -8.91
N GLY A 180 14.47 3.89 -9.20
CA GLY A 180 14.22 3.23 -10.49
C GLY A 180 13.56 4.12 -11.53
N ILE A 181 13.34 5.42 -11.24
CA ILE A 181 12.75 6.39 -12.17
C ILE A 181 13.77 7.47 -12.48
N ALA A 182 14.03 7.71 -13.75
CA ALA A 182 14.96 8.75 -14.22
C ALA A 182 14.29 9.61 -15.29
N TRP A 183 14.29 10.92 -15.08
CA TRP A 183 13.79 11.89 -16.05
C TRP A 183 14.93 12.44 -16.90
N ARG A 184 14.85 12.23 -18.19
CA ARG A 184 15.76 12.82 -19.20
C ARG A 184 14.89 13.38 -20.33
N ARG A 185 14.49 14.64 -20.21
CA ARG A 185 13.54 15.27 -21.14
C ARG A 185 13.86 14.88 -22.60
N PRO A 186 12.88 14.40 -23.36
CA PRO A 186 11.47 14.26 -23.04
C PRO A 186 11.05 12.85 -22.56
N VAL A 187 11.95 12.07 -22.00
CA VAL A 187 11.74 10.65 -21.67
C VAL A 187 11.81 10.41 -20.17
N LEU A 188 10.80 9.73 -19.62
CA LEU A 188 10.81 9.15 -18.27
C LEU A 188 11.16 7.67 -18.40
N GLU A 189 12.32 7.30 -17.89
CA GLU A 189 12.80 5.92 -17.88
C GLU A 189 12.47 5.24 -16.55
N ILE A 190 11.84 4.06 -16.59
CA ILE A 190 11.45 3.28 -15.42
C ILE A 190 12.11 1.92 -15.50
N THR A 191 12.97 1.61 -14.55
CA THR A 191 13.70 0.35 -14.44
C THR A 191 13.07 -0.60 -13.41
N GLY A 192 13.44 -1.89 -13.45
CA GLY A 192 12.98 -2.87 -12.47
C GLY A 192 11.68 -3.59 -12.82
N LEU A 193 11.02 -3.24 -13.93
CA LEU A 193 9.77 -3.87 -14.38
C LEU A 193 9.96 -5.21 -15.12
N GLY A 194 11.19 -5.58 -15.45
CA GLY A 194 11.49 -6.83 -16.18
C GLY A 194 11.08 -6.84 -17.65
N ILE A 195 10.59 -5.72 -18.17
CA ILE A 195 10.16 -5.53 -19.57
C ILE A 195 10.96 -4.42 -20.23
N ASP A 196 11.04 -4.44 -21.55
CA ASP A 196 11.62 -3.39 -22.37
C ASP A 196 10.57 -2.88 -23.35
N ARG A 197 10.15 -1.62 -23.18
CA ARG A 197 9.02 -1.06 -23.93
C ARG A 197 9.12 0.45 -24.04
N ASP A 198 8.78 0.99 -25.20
CA ASP A 198 8.52 2.40 -25.42
C ASP A 198 7.00 2.66 -25.31
N VAL A 199 6.64 3.76 -24.64
CA VAL A 199 5.26 4.22 -24.41
C VAL A 199 5.18 5.66 -24.84
N HIS A 200 4.26 5.99 -25.74
CA HIS A 200 3.96 7.36 -26.14
C HIS A 200 2.65 7.81 -25.50
N LEU A 201 2.67 8.96 -24.85
CA LEU A 201 1.49 9.48 -24.14
C LEU A 201 0.51 10.16 -25.08
N ASP A 202 1.01 10.75 -26.18
CA ASP A 202 0.22 11.36 -27.26
C ASP A 202 -0.80 12.39 -26.75
N GLY A 203 -0.37 13.27 -25.84
CA GLY A 203 -1.21 14.34 -25.27
C GLY A 203 -2.14 13.89 -24.13
N ARG A 204 -2.04 12.63 -23.68
CA ARG A 204 -2.92 12.09 -22.60
C ARG A 204 -2.43 12.41 -21.19
N GLY A 205 -1.19 12.87 -21.07
CA GLY A 205 -0.58 13.17 -19.78
C GLY A 205 -0.29 11.93 -18.95
N LEU A 206 0.15 12.14 -17.71
CA LEU A 206 0.55 11.09 -16.79
C LEU A 206 0.04 11.39 -15.38
N LEU A 207 -0.61 10.42 -14.74
CA LEU A 207 -0.87 10.44 -13.30
C LEU A 207 0.32 9.81 -12.56
N VAL A 208 0.86 10.52 -11.60
CA VAL A 208 1.94 10.06 -10.71
C VAL A 208 1.31 9.77 -9.34
N LEU A 209 1.35 8.50 -8.92
CA LEU A 209 0.64 7.99 -7.73
C LEU A 209 1.60 7.31 -6.77
N PRO A 210 1.92 7.91 -5.62
CA PRO A 210 2.61 7.21 -4.54
C PRO A 210 1.67 6.19 -3.90
N SER A 211 2.17 4.98 -3.60
CA SER A 211 1.38 3.95 -2.95
C SER A 211 2.11 3.31 -1.78
N TYR A 212 1.38 3.11 -0.68
CA TYR A 212 1.90 2.50 0.55
C TYR A 212 2.22 1.02 0.36
N PHE A 213 1.40 0.28 -0.38
CA PHE A 213 1.61 -1.14 -0.64
C PHE A 213 2.41 -1.43 -1.92
N CYS A 214 2.77 -0.41 -2.70
CA CYS A 214 3.76 -0.57 -3.75
C CYS A 214 5.12 -0.89 -3.11
N TRP A 215 5.82 -1.92 -3.60
CA TRP A 215 7.08 -2.34 -2.96
C TRP A 215 8.20 -2.54 -3.98
N ARG A 216 9.37 -2.00 -3.68
CA ARG A 216 10.63 -2.08 -4.43
C ARG A 216 10.63 -1.40 -5.79
N HIS A 217 9.63 -1.64 -6.63
CA HIS A 217 9.63 -1.16 -8.02
C HIS A 217 8.32 -0.44 -8.34
N PRO A 218 8.39 0.60 -9.16
CA PRO A 218 7.20 1.20 -9.73
C PRO A 218 6.37 0.17 -10.50
N THR A 219 5.10 0.47 -10.74
CA THR A 219 4.22 -0.35 -11.58
C THR A 219 3.37 0.51 -12.50
N LEU A 220 2.87 -0.09 -13.57
CA LEU A 220 2.11 0.54 -14.63
C LEU A 220 0.95 -0.37 -15.03
N LEU A 221 -0.12 0.20 -15.57
CA LEU A 221 -1.15 -0.59 -16.27
C LEU A 221 -0.57 -1.18 -17.56
N LYS A 222 -1.05 -2.37 -17.93
CA LYS A 222 -0.64 -3.02 -19.17
C LYS A 222 -1.40 -2.48 -20.39
N ASP A 223 -2.70 -2.20 -20.22
CA ASP A 223 -3.58 -1.74 -21.30
C ASP A 223 -3.27 -0.30 -21.69
N PRO A 224 -2.75 -0.04 -22.91
CA PRO A 224 -2.42 1.29 -23.37
C PRO A 224 -3.64 2.18 -23.66
N THR A 225 -4.85 1.61 -23.67
CA THR A 225 -6.09 2.38 -23.90
C THR A 225 -6.57 3.07 -22.62
N LEU A 226 -6.04 2.67 -21.47
CA LEU A 226 -6.34 3.27 -20.16
C LEU A 226 -5.52 4.56 -19.94
N PRO A 227 -6.00 5.47 -19.07
CA PRO A 227 -5.20 6.61 -18.65
C PRO A 227 -3.85 6.15 -18.07
N TYR A 228 -2.76 6.78 -18.48
CA TYR A 228 -1.44 6.41 -17.99
C TYR A 228 -1.27 6.80 -16.53
N VAL A 229 -0.84 5.83 -15.74
CA VAL A 229 -0.50 6.01 -14.34
C VAL A 229 0.83 5.32 -14.03
N VAL A 230 1.71 6.03 -13.35
CA VAL A 230 2.91 5.46 -12.72
C VAL A 230 2.64 5.40 -11.23
N VAL A 231 2.57 4.19 -10.71
CA VAL A 231 2.46 3.94 -9.27
C VAL A 231 3.84 3.56 -8.76
N TYR A 232 4.29 4.21 -7.69
CA TYR A 232 5.62 3.99 -7.16
C TYR A 232 5.60 3.84 -5.63
N PRO A 233 6.60 3.15 -5.06
CA PRO A 233 6.70 2.94 -3.62
C PRO A 233 6.87 4.25 -2.87
N MET A 234 6.05 4.49 -1.85
CA MET A 234 6.34 5.49 -0.82
C MET A 234 7.53 5.05 0.03
N ALA A 235 8.24 6.00 0.60
CA ALA A 235 9.27 5.72 1.58
C ALA A 235 8.64 5.08 2.83
N HIS A 236 9.08 3.87 3.16
CA HIS A 236 8.72 3.21 4.42
C HIS A 236 9.82 3.48 5.43
N GLU A 237 9.44 3.91 6.63
CA GLU A 237 10.37 3.85 7.76
C GLU A 237 10.58 2.38 8.12
N THR A 238 11.68 1.82 7.66
CA THR A 238 12.18 0.58 8.22
C THR A 238 12.81 0.92 9.57
N ALA A 239 12.60 0.10 10.57
CA ALA A 239 13.23 0.23 11.89
C ALA A 239 14.79 0.31 11.84
N LEU A 240 15.38 0.15 10.67
CA LEU A 240 16.80 0.28 10.37
C LEU A 240 17.19 1.62 9.73
N SER A 241 16.22 2.47 9.37
CA SER A 241 16.54 3.84 9.01
C SER A 241 16.97 4.56 10.28
N THR A 242 18.23 4.94 10.34
CA THR A 242 18.82 5.77 11.40
C THR A 242 18.26 7.21 11.30
N ALA A 243 16.92 7.31 11.26
CA ALA A 243 16.25 8.60 11.34
C ALA A 243 16.45 9.20 12.73
N PRO A 244 16.64 10.52 12.85
CA PRO A 244 16.83 11.19 14.13
C PRO A 244 15.76 10.89 15.18
N GLY A 245 14.55 10.47 14.77
CA GLY A 245 13.41 10.18 15.63
C GLY A 245 13.61 9.00 16.59
N LEU A 246 14.22 7.89 16.16
CA LEU A 246 14.44 6.71 17.02
C LEU A 246 15.49 6.99 18.11
N ARG A 247 16.53 7.74 17.78
CA ARG A 247 17.51 8.19 18.79
C ARG A 247 16.86 9.14 19.78
N SER A 248 15.93 9.99 19.35
CA SER A 248 15.19 10.90 20.22
C SER A 248 14.19 10.18 21.12
N LEU A 249 13.52 9.13 20.64
CA LEU A 249 12.58 8.34 21.42
C LEU A 249 13.28 7.54 22.52
N ASN A 250 14.41 6.90 22.18
CA ASN A 250 15.27 6.22 23.17
C ASN A 250 15.84 7.20 24.20
N ALA A 251 16.21 8.42 23.79
CA ALA A 251 16.66 9.47 24.69
C ALA A 251 15.53 10.00 25.59
N LEU A 252 14.30 10.08 25.07
CA LEU A 252 13.14 10.57 25.81
C LEU A 252 12.57 9.52 26.78
N LEU A 253 12.34 8.30 26.30
CA LEU A 253 11.66 7.26 27.05
C LEU A 253 12.63 6.27 27.74
N GLY A 254 13.87 6.20 27.28
CA GLY A 254 14.80 5.12 27.56
C GLY A 254 14.53 3.90 26.67
N ARG A 255 15.60 3.13 26.35
CA ARG A 255 15.63 2.06 25.35
C ARG A 255 14.50 1.04 25.51
N THR A 256 14.35 0.45 26.69
CA THR A 256 13.37 -0.60 26.93
C THR A 256 11.92 -0.12 26.76
N ARG A 257 11.60 1.12 27.18
CA ARG A 257 10.25 1.66 27.01
C ARG A 257 9.94 2.01 25.56
N ALA A 258 10.92 2.48 24.80
CA ALA A 258 10.76 2.70 23.37
C ALA A 258 10.53 1.38 22.64
N GLU A 259 11.35 0.35 22.89
CA GLU A 259 11.18 -0.99 22.32
C GLU A 259 9.82 -1.62 22.67
N ILE A 260 9.32 -1.46 23.91
CA ILE A 260 7.98 -1.91 24.30
C ILE A 260 6.90 -1.14 23.52
N LEU A 261 7.00 0.19 23.41
CA LEU A 261 6.02 1.00 22.70
C LEU A 261 5.95 0.64 21.21
N GLU A 262 7.09 0.40 20.58
CA GLU A 262 7.22 -0.07 19.20
C GLU A 262 6.60 -1.46 19.03
N THR A 263 6.93 -2.41 19.88
CA THR A 263 6.41 -3.78 19.82
C THR A 263 4.88 -3.81 19.97
N VAL A 264 4.33 -2.97 20.84
CA VAL A 264 2.86 -2.88 21.03
C VAL A 264 2.18 -2.15 19.87
N ALA A 265 2.88 -1.27 19.17
CA ALA A 265 2.34 -0.60 17.98
C ALA A 265 2.13 -1.55 16.80
N ASP A 266 2.91 -2.65 16.75
CA ASP A 266 2.79 -3.69 15.72
C ASP A 266 1.57 -4.62 15.93
N GLY A 267 0.90 -4.55 17.10
CA GLY A 267 -0.30 -5.33 17.42
C GLY A 267 -0.50 -5.50 18.92
N GLY A 268 -1.68 -5.95 19.34
CA GLY A 268 -1.96 -6.25 20.75
C GLY A 268 -1.04 -7.37 21.27
N VAL A 269 -0.23 -7.08 22.29
CA VAL A 269 0.81 -7.98 22.80
C VAL A 269 0.61 -8.22 24.31
N THR A 270 0.88 -9.42 24.78
CA THR A 270 0.84 -9.76 26.20
C THR A 270 2.13 -9.34 26.92
N THR A 271 2.07 -9.19 28.25
CA THR A 271 3.26 -8.89 29.05
C THR A 271 4.38 -9.95 28.88
N THR A 272 4.00 -11.21 28.70
CA THR A 272 4.95 -12.31 28.52
C THR A 272 5.68 -12.22 27.18
N GLU A 273 4.94 -11.93 26.11
CA GLU A 273 5.52 -11.71 24.78
C GLU A 273 6.44 -10.48 24.75
N LEU A 274 6.04 -9.38 25.43
CA LEU A 274 6.88 -8.20 25.60
C LEU A 274 8.18 -8.50 26.32
N ALA A 275 8.12 -9.25 27.43
CA ALA A 275 9.30 -9.66 28.19
C ALA A 275 10.28 -10.48 27.31
N HIS A 276 9.73 -11.40 26.53
CA HIS A 276 10.53 -12.23 25.63
C HIS A 276 11.14 -11.41 24.47
N GLY A 277 10.33 -10.55 23.83
CA GLY A 277 10.75 -9.74 22.67
C GLY A 277 11.81 -8.68 23.02
N THR A 278 11.73 -8.09 24.24
CA THR A 278 12.68 -7.06 24.71
C THR A 278 13.83 -7.61 25.56
N GLY A 279 13.86 -8.92 25.83
CA GLY A 279 14.93 -9.56 26.60
C GLY A 279 14.96 -9.15 28.07
N VAL A 280 13.85 -8.71 28.67
CA VAL A 280 13.77 -8.31 30.08
C VAL A 280 12.89 -9.28 30.89
N ALA A 281 13.03 -9.26 32.22
CA ALA A 281 12.16 -10.05 33.09
C ALA A 281 10.69 -9.57 33.00
N ALA A 282 9.72 -10.51 33.18
CA ALA A 282 8.29 -10.19 33.09
C ALA A 282 7.85 -9.09 34.05
N ALA A 283 8.43 -9.04 35.26
CA ALA A 283 8.18 -7.98 36.24
C ALA A 283 8.65 -6.61 35.72
N THR A 284 9.80 -6.56 35.05
CA THR A 284 10.37 -5.35 34.45
C THR A 284 9.50 -4.89 33.26
N ALA A 285 9.09 -5.81 32.39
CA ALA A 285 8.17 -5.50 31.31
C ALA A 285 6.85 -4.94 31.83
N SER A 286 6.25 -5.56 32.86
CA SER A 286 5.04 -5.11 33.52
C SER A 286 5.19 -3.70 34.12
N HIS A 287 6.33 -3.42 34.76
CA HIS A 287 6.64 -2.08 35.29
C HIS A 287 6.66 -1.03 34.17
N HIS A 288 7.39 -1.28 33.07
CA HIS A 288 7.49 -0.35 31.95
C HIS A 288 6.15 -0.12 31.23
N VAL A 289 5.36 -1.18 31.04
CA VAL A 289 3.98 -1.08 30.53
C VAL A 289 3.14 -0.19 31.46
N GLY A 290 3.26 -0.35 32.78
CA GLY A 290 2.58 0.48 33.77
C GLY A 290 2.91 1.97 33.64
N VAL A 291 4.19 2.30 33.39
CA VAL A 291 4.65 3.68 33.15
C VAL A 291 4.05 4.23 31.86
N LEU A 292 4.16 3.49 30.76
CA LEU A 292 3.64 3.92 29.45
C LEU A 292 2.11 4.10 29.47
N ARG A 293 1.40 3.22 30.20
CA ARG A 293 -0.06 3.35 30.41
C ARG A 293 -0.41 4.60 31.21
N LYS A 294 0.30 4.90 32.30
CA LYS A 294 0.10 6.12 33.09
C LYS A 294 0.36 7.38 32.28
N ALA A 295 1.31 7.31 31.32
CA ALA A 295 1.57 8.38 30.38
C ALA A 295 0.56 8.49 29.23
N GLY A 296 -0.46 7.60 29.19
CA GLY A 296 -1.48 7.59 28.14
C GLY A 296 -0.99 7.06 26.80
N LEU A 297 0.21 6.47 26.71
CA LEU A 297 0.79 5.95 25.48
C LEU A 297 0.30 4.53 25.15
N LEU A 298 -0.07 3.74 26.15
CA LEU A 298 -0.65 2.41 26.03
C LEU A 298 -2.01 2.34 26.72
N THR A 299 -2.84 1.42 26.25
CA THR A 299 -4.01 0.95 26.95
C THR A 299 -3.92 -0.55 27.17
N THR A 300 -4.72 -1.08 28.09
CA THR A 300 -4.70 -2.50 28.47
C THR A 300 -6.13 -3.01 28.46
N CYS A 301 -6.37 -4.09 27.73
CA CYS A 301 -7.65 -4.78 27.68
C CYS A 301 -7.50 -6.22 28.16
N ARG A 302 -8.46 -6.71 28.95
CA ARG A 302 -8.51 -8.09 29.41
C ARG A 302 -9.32 -8.92 28.42
N THR A 303 -8.68 -9.91 27.79
CA THR A 303 -9.33 -10.82 26.85
C THR A 303 -9.21 -12.24 27.41
N GLY A 304 -10.27 -12.68 28.11
CA GLY A 304 -10.28 -13.96 28.82
C GLY A 304 -9.23 -14.00 29.95
N ARG A 305 -8.28 -14.94 29.87
CA ARG A 305 -7.15 -15.06 30.80
C ARG A 305 -5.93 -14.22 30.44
N ALA A 306 -5.89 -13.66 29.24
CA ALA A 306 -4.79 -12.85 28.75
C ALA A 306 -5.03 -11.35 28.98
N VAL A 307 -3.94 -10.63 29.25
CA VAL A 307 -3.92 -9.17 29.34
C VAL A 307 -3.19 -8.66 28.12
N LEU A 308 -3.91 -8.01 27.22
CA LEU A 308 -3.38 -7.44 25.99
C LEU A 308 -3.13 -5.94 26.16
N HIS A 309 -1.96 -5.50 25.71
CA HIS A 309 -1.57 -4.10 25.64
C HIS A 309 -1.69 -3.61 24.20
N THR A 310 -2.26 -2.44 23.99
CA THR A 310 -2.42 -1.79 22.70
C THR A 310 -1.95 -0.34 22.78
N VAL A 311 -1.41 0.17 21.68
CA VAL A 311 -0.96 1.56 21.60
C VAL A 311 -2.17 2.50 21.46
N THR A 312 -2.08 3.66 22.08
CA THR A 312 -3.08 4.72 21.95
C THR A 312 -2.78 5.62 20.75
N PRO A 313 -3.75 6.47 20.30
CA PRO A 313 -3.46 7.50 19.29
C PRO A 313 -2.30 8.43 19.68
N LEU A 314 -2.16 8.76 20.97
CA LEU A 314 -1.03 9.56 21.49
C LEU A 314 0.29 8.77 21.38
N GLY A 315 0.29 7.48 21.70
CA GLY A 315 1.45 6.61 21.56
C GLY A 315 1.89 6.47 20.10
N LEU A 316 0.94 6.36 19.16
CA LEU A 316 1.23 6.36 17.73
C LEU A 316 1.80 7.71 17.27
N ALA A 317 1.21 8.83 17.70
CA ALA A 317 1.73 10.16 17.35
C ALA A 317 3.16 10.38 17.85
N LEU A 318 3.48 9.87 19.04
CA LEU A 318 4.83 9.93 19.59
C LEU A 318 5.82 9.07 18.79
N LEU A 319 5.42 7.86 18.39
CA LEU A 319 6.21 6.98 17.54
C LEU A 319 6.44 7.60 16.14
N ASP A 320 5.44 8.29 15.62
CA ASP A 320 5.51 8.99 14.32
C ASP A 320 6.27 10.33 14.39
N GLY A 321 6.78 10.73 15.56
CA GLY A 321 7.50 11.99 15.76
C GLY A 321 6.61 13.23 15.67
N ARG A 322 5.32 13.11 15.99
CA ARG A 322 4.30 14.20 15.89
C ARG A 322 3.81 14.72 17.26
N ALA A 323 4.48 14.35 18.35
CA ALA A 323 4.16 14.85 19.68
C ALA A 323 4.92 16.15 19.99
#